data_8631440ef71349b5b7fc79077517d50d
#
_entry.id   8631440ef71349b5b7fc79077517d50d
#
_cell.length_a   1.000
_cell.length_b   1.000
_cell.length_c   1.000
_cell.angle_alpha   90.00
_cell.angle_beta   90.00
_cell.angle_gamma   90.00
#
_symmetry.space_group_name_H-M   'P 1'
#
loop_
_entity.id
_entity.type
_entity.pdbx_description
1 polymer ?
#
loop_
_entity_poly.entity_id
_entity_poly.type
_entity_poly.pdbx_seq_one_letter_code
_entity_poly.pdbx_strand_id
1 'polypeptide(L)'
;MTTIPKRIWPLIDGAFPTHTCLIGTVLRNGFAQITPRGSTQVYDGEHISIWERGRGTTTALLADGTNVTVFYFNLGAKDVLPIGGLARLYGTASIHKSGPIYDKVWERLIEAEKKGDPEKKGFAVLIKIDRAEDLLGQPLKED
;
A
#
# COMPACT_ATOMS: atom_id res chain seq x y z
N MET A 1 12.97 -13.20 6.70
CA MET A 1 12.94 -11.91 7.41
C MET A 1 11.77 -11.08 6.89
N THR A 2 10.94 -10.53 7.76
CA THR A 2 9.78 -9.76 7.33
C THR A 2 10.08 -8.27 7.49
N THR A 3 9.90 -7.49 6.40
CA THR A 3 10.07 -6.04 6.43
C THR A 3 8.85 -5.36 7.05
N ILE A 4 7.67 -6.00 6.91
CA ILE A 4 6.40 -5.51 7.43
C ILE A 4 6.05 -6.33 8.67
N PRO A 5 6.18 -5.77 9.90
CA PRO A 5 5.87 -6.53 11.12
C PRO A 5 4.42 -7.03 11.12
N LYS A 6 4.21 -8.27 11.54
CA LYS A 6 2.88 -8.88 11.52
C LYS A 6 1.85 -8.11 12.34
N ARG A 7 2.27 -7.46 13.43
CA ARG A 7 1.34 -6.70 14.28
C ARG A 7 0.66 -5.55 13.56
N ILE A 8 1.24 -5.02 12.46
CA ILE A 8 0.61 -3.93 11.70
C ILE A 8 -0.24 -4.42 10.53
N TRP A 9 -0.19 -5.71 10.19
CA TRP A 9 -0.97 -6.24 9.07
C TRP A 9 -2.47 -5.97 9.21
N PRO A 10 -3.11 -6.25 10.36
CA PRO A 10 -4.54 -5.95 10.50
C PRO A 10 -4.87 -4.48 10.41
N LEU A 11 -3.95 -3.60 10.82
CA LEU A 11 -4.16 -2.16 10.70
C LEU A 11 -4.23 -1.72 9.24
N ILE A 12 -3.31 -2.21 8.43
CA ILE A 12 -3.27 -1.88 7.00
C ILE A 12 -4.47 -2.50 6.29
N ASP A 13 -4.74 -3.80 6.52
CA ASP A 13 -5.84 -4.51 5.86
C ASP A 13 -7.21 -3.94 6.23
N GLY A 14 -7.35 -3.44 7.44
CA GLY A 14 -8.60 -2.83 7.92
C GLY A 14 -8.63 -1.30 7.84
N ALA A 15 -7.70 -0.67 7.14
CA ALA A 15 -7.57 0.78 7.14
C ALA A 15 -8.76 1.52 6.54
N PHE A 16 -9.32 1.01 5.46
CA PHE A 16 -10.47 1.64 4.80
C PHE A 16 -11.75 1.38 5.60
N PRO A 17 -12.64 2.37 5.80
CA PRO A 17 -12.55 3.75 5.32
C PRO A 17 -12.03 4.76 6.34
N THR A 18 -11.80 4.37 7.58
CA THR A 18 -11.52 5.31 8.67
C THR A 18 -10.08 5.83 8.66
N HIS A 19 -9.12 4.96 8.32
CA HIS A 19 -7.69 5.29 8.33
C HIS A 19 -7.03 4.85 7.02
N THR A 20 -7.73 5.09 5.91
CA THR A 20 -7.28 4.66 4.58
C THR A 20 -5.83 5.01 4.31
N CYS A 21 -5.05 4.04 3.86
CA CYS A 21 -3.66 4.25 3.54
C CYS A 21 -3.50 5.25 2.39
N LEU A 22 -2.47 6.07 2.49
CA LEU A 22 -2.09 7.00 1.44
C LEU A 22 -0.92 6.42 0.65
N ILE A 23 -1.00 6.59 -0.66
CA ILE A 23 0.08 6.17 -1.58
C ILE A 23 0.72 7.41 -2.16
N GLY A 24 2.03 7.53 -2.00
CA GLY A 24 2.81 8.65 -2.50
C GLY A 24 3.71 8.22 -3.66
N THR A 25 3.72 9.01 -4.73
CA THR A 25 4.63 8.86 -5.85
C THR A 25 5.17 10.24 -6.23
N VAL A 26 6.31 10.28 -6.90
CA VAL A 26 6.90 11.54 -7.36
C VAL A 26 6.53 11.74 -8.82
N LEU A 27 5.90 12.88 -9.12
CA LEU A 27 5.53 13.26 -10.48
C LEU A 27 6.78 13.70 -11.26
N ARG A 28 6.65 13.73 -12.59
CA ARG A 28 7.75 14.18 -13.47
C ARG A 28 8.19 15.61 -13.19
N ASN A 29 7.28 16.44 -12.68
CA ASN A 29 7.61 17.82 -12.29
C ASN A 29 8.25 17.93 -10.91
N GLY A 30 8.52 16.80 -10.24
CA GLY A 30 9.19 16.75 -8.94
C GLY A 30 8.26 16.85 -7.74
N PHE A 31 6.98 17.10 -7.93
CA PHE A 31 6.03 17.12 -6.81
C PHE A 31 5.63 15.71 -6.39
N ALA A 32 5.41 15.51 -5.08
CA ALA A 32 4.83 14.28 -4.58
C ALA A 32 3.32 14.30 -4.82
N GLN A 33 2.79 13.23 -5.41
CA GLN A 33 1.35 13.03 -5.49
C GLN A 33 0.95 12.03 -4.40
N ILE A 34 -0.03 12.41 -3.57
CA ILE A 34 -0.45 11.61 -2.42
C ILE A 34 -1.94 11.31 -2.59
N THR A 35 -2.28 10.04 -2.65
CA THR A 35 -3.65 9.59 -2.97
C THR A 35 -4.10 8.52 -1.97
N PRO A 36 -5.30 8.65 -1.37
CA PRO A 36 -5.84 7.57 -0.55
C PRO A 36 -6.22 6.39 -1.44
N ARG A 37 -5.85 5.18 -1.02
CA ARG A 37 -6.11 3.97 -1.79
C ARG A 37 -6.74 2.92 -0.88
N GLY A 38 -8.07 2.77 -1.01
CA GLY A 38 -8.84 1.80 -0.23
C GLY A 38 -8.49 0.35 -0.54
N SER A 39 -7.83 0.10 -1.66
CA SER A 39 -7.40 -1.24 -2.06
C SER A 39 -6.10 -1.72 -1.42
N THR A 40 -5.48 -0.89 -0.58
CA THR A 40 -4.19 -1.23 0.05
C THR A 40 -4.34 -2.44 0.97
N GLN A 41 -3.50 -3.45 0.77
CA GLN A 41 -3.50 -4.69 1.54
C GLN A 41 -2.06 -5.16 1.76
N VAL A 42 -1.83 -5.86 2.87
CA VAL A 42 -0.58 -6.59 3.05
C VAL A 42 -0.65 -7.84 2.18
N TYR A 43 0.27 -7.99 1.25
CA TYR A 43 0.35 -9.18 0.40
C TYR A 43 1.08 -10.32 1.13
N ASP A 44 2.24 -10.01 1.70
CA ASP A 44 3.02 -10.91 2.55
C ASP A 44 3.97 -10.06 3.43
N GLY A 45 4.91 -10.69 4.09
CA GLY A 45 5.83 -10.01 5.03
C GLY A 45 6.75 -8.98 4.39
N GLU A 46 6.83 -8.93 3.06
CA GLU A 46 7.71 -8.01 2.35
C GLU A 46 6.98 -7.16 1.31
N HIS A 47 5.68 -7.39 1.07
CA HIS A 47 4.97 -6.74 -0.02
C HIS A 47 3.63 -6.17 0.41
N ILE A 48 3.32 -4.99 -0.12
CA ILE A 48 2.00 -4.37 -0.09
C ILE A 48 1.42 -4.47 -1.49
N SER A 49 0.11 -4.66 -1.60
CA SER A 49 -0.59 -4.66 -2.88
C SER A 49 -1.65 -3.58 -2.93
N ILE A 50 -1.89 -3.07 -4.13
CA ILE A 50 -3.04 -2.20 -4.42
C ILE A 50 -3.65 -2.63 -5.75
N TRP A 51 -4.93 -2.27 -5.95
CA TRP A 51 -5.61 -2.46 -7.23
C TRP A 51 -5.71 -1.14 -7.94
N GLU A 52 -5.15 -1.05 -9.14
CA GLU A 52 -5.14 0.18 -9.94
C GLU A 52 -6.20 0.08 -11.02
N ARG A 53 -7.15 1.03 -10.99
CA ARG A 53 -8.27 1.01 -11.93
C ARG A 53 -7.98 1.67 -13.26
N GLY A 54 -6.81 2.25 -13.42
CA GLY A 54 -6.42 2.88 -14.67
C GLY A 54 -6.98 4.29 -14.89
N ARG A 55 -7.30 4.99 -13.80
CA ARG A 55 -7.83 6.37 -13.87
C ARG A 55 -6.85 7.36 -13.27
N GLY A 56 -6.66 8.49 -13.96
CA GLY A 56 -5.86 9.61 -13.49
C GLY A 56 -4.37 9.49 -13.78
N THR A 57 -3.61 10.51 -13.35
CA THR A 57 -2.20 10.65 -13.66
C THR A 57 -1.31 9.67 -12.90
N THR A 58 -1.72 9.21 -11.73
CA THR A 58 -0.94 8.23 -10.95
C THR A 58 -0.74 6.95 -11.74
N THR A 59 -1.78 6.49 -12.44
CA THR A 59 -1.71 5.29 -13.29
C THR A 59 -0.63 5.41 -14.36
N ALA A 60 -0.54 6.58 -14.98
CA ALA A 60 0.45 6.81 -16.03
C ALA A 60 1.88 6.78 -15.51
N LEU A 61 2.06 6.99 -14.20
CA LEU A 61 3.38 7.01 -13.58
C LEU A 61 3.77 5.66 -12.98
N LEU A 62 2.80 4.79 -12.65
CA LEU A 62 3.10 3.49 -12.08
C LEU A 62 3.58 2.54 -13.17
N ALA A 63 4.81 2.08 -13.01
CA ALA A 63 5.44 1.12 -13.88
C ALA A 63 6.36 0.24 -13.04
N ASP A 64 6.91 -0.80 -13.64
CA ASP A 64 7.91 -1.62 -12.96
C ASP A 64 9.09 -0.75 -12.55
N GLY A 65 9.47 -0.80 -11.28
CA GLY A 65 10.58 -0.03 -10.73
C GLY A 65 10.20 1.35 -10.17
N THR A 66 8.93 1.77 -10.27
CA THR A 66 8.50 3.04 -9.69
C THR A 66 8.63 3.01 -8.16
N ASN A 67 9.27 4.04 -7.59
CA ASN A 67 9.34 4.20 -6.13
C ASN A 67 7.99 4.64 -5.58
N VAL A 68 7.57 3.99 -4.51
CA VAL A 68 6.27 4.23 -3.88
C VAL A 68 6.44 4.32 -2.37
N THR A 69 5.75 5.28 -1.76
CA THR A 69 5.62 5.35 -0.31
C THR A 69 4.18 4.98 0.07
N VAL A 70 4.06 4.07 1.02
CA VAL A 70 2.76 3.71 1.63
C VAL A 70 2.73 4.29 3.04
N PHE A 71 1.68 5.04 3.34
CA PHE A 71 1.55 5.74 4.62
C PHE A 71 0.27 5.31 5.33
N TYR A 72 0.43 4.88 6.59
CA TYR A 72 -0.69 4.58 7.49
C TYR A 72 -0.59 5.49 8.72
N PHE A 73 -1.71 6.10 9.11
CA PHE A 73 -1.76 6.99 10.27
C PHE A 73 -3.02 6.75 11.08
N ASN A 74 -2.84 6.49 12.39
CA ASN A 74 -3.95 6.27 13.31
C ASN A 74 -3.46 6.54 14.74
N LEU A 75 -3.84 7.69 15.31
CA LEU A 75 -3.47 8.02 16.68
C LEU A 75 -4.04 7.04 17.71
N GLY A 76 -5.14 6.36 17.38
CA GLY A 76 -5.72 5.32 18.22
C GLY A 76 -4.94 4.01 18.24
N ALA A 77 -3.92 3.86 17.39
CA ALA A 77 -3.12 2.64 17.29
C ALA A 77 -1.73 2.77 17.94
N LYS A 78 -1.57 3.66 18.92
CA LYS A 78 -0.28 3.87 19.57
C LYS A 78 0.19 2.68 20.41
N ASP A 79 -0.68 1.76 20.75
CA ASP A 79 -0.31 0.49 21.38
C ASP A 79 0.53 -0.39 20.44
N VAL A 80 0.28 -0.29 19.12
CA VAL A 80 0.99 -1.04 18.08
C VAL A 80 2.08 -0.18 17.42
N LEU A 81 1.80 1.11 17.24
CA LEU A 81 2.69 2.10 16.61
C LEU A 81 2.95 3.24 17.61
N PRO A 82 3.79 3.01 18.64
CA PRO A 82 3.93 3.95 19.76
C PRO A 82 4.52 5.31 19.37
N ILE A 83 5.31 5.36 18.31
CA ILE A 83 5.96 6.60 17.87
C ILE A 83 5.12 7.25 16.77
N GLY A 84 4.17 8.08 17.20
CA GLY A 84 3.35 8.89 16.31
C GLY A 84 2.09 8.22 15.75
N GLY A 85 1.85 6.94 16.03
CA GLY A 85 0.70 6.22 15.49
C GLY A 85 0.76 6.04 13.98
N LEU A 86 1.96 6.01 13.40
CA LEU A 86 2.09 5.92 11.96
C LEU A 86 3.18 4.95 11.51
N ALA A 87 3.07 4.52 10.27
CA ALA A 87 4.08 3.75 9.58
C ALA A 87 4.27 4.33 8.18
N ARG A 88 5.53 4.53 7.78
CA ARG A 88 5.90 4.84 6.41
C ARG A 88 6.64 3.64 5.84
N LEU A 89 6.16 3.14 4.72
CA LEU A 89 6.75 1.99 4.06
C LEU A 89 7.23 2.43 2.68
N TYR A 90 8.52 2.26 2.42
CA TYR A 90 9.14 2.67 1.15
C TYR A 90 9.44 1.44 0.32
N GLY A 91 9.07 1.47 -0.94
CA GLY A 91 9.29 0.33 -1.80
C GLY A 91 9.26 0.64 -3.28
N THR A 92 9.29 -0.42 -4.07
CA THR A 92 9.28 -0.36 -5.53
C THR A 92 8.14 -1.19 -6.08
N ALA A 93 7.46 -0.64 -7.08
CA ALA A 93 6.30 -1.25 -7.69
C ALA A 93 6.67 -2.26 -8.78
N SER A 94 5.84 -3.29 -8.92
CA SER A 94 5.77 -4.14 -10.11
C SER A 94 4.32 -4.27 -10.53
N ILE A 95 4.09 -4.35 -11.84
CA ILE A 95 2.74 -4.33 -12.42
C ILE A 95 2.37 -5.75 -12.86
N HIS A 96 1.17 -6.19 -12.46
CA HIS A 96 0.67 -7.53 -12.76
C HIS A 96 -0.73 -7.46 -13.35
N LYS A 97 -0.85 -7.80 -14.61
CA LYS A 97 -2.12 -7.74 -15.37
C LYS A 97 -2.76 -9.10 -15.55
N SER A 98 -2.09 -10.16 -15.13
CA SER A 98 -2.56 -11.55 -15.19
C SER A 98 -1.66 -12.42 -14.31
N GLY A 99 -2.09 -13.64 -14.06
CA GLY A 99 -1.29 -14.63 -13.33
C GLY A 99 -1.59 -14.70 -11.84
N PRO A 100 -0.81 -15.50 -11.08
CA PRO A 100 -1.11 -15.79 -9.67
C PRO A 100 -1.15 -14.56 -8.76
N ILE A 101 -0.24 -13.60 -8.95
CA ILE A 101 -0.22 -12.39 -8.14
C ILE A 101 -1.46 -11.54 -8.41
N TYR A 102 -1.80 -11.34 -9.68
CA TYR A 102 -3.01 -10.64 -10.10
C TYR A 102 -4.26 -11.27 -9.46
N ASP A 103 -4.39 -12.59 -9.55
CA ASP A 103 -5.53 -13.32 -9.02
C ASP A 103 -5.63 -13.21 -7.51
N LYS A 104 -4.52 -13.36 -6.80
CA LYS A 104 -4.49 -13.28 -5.34
C LYS A 104 -4.84 -11.88 -4.84
N VAL A 105 -4.32 -10.84 -5.49
CA VAL A 105 -4.63 -9.45 -5.12
C VAL A 105 -6.12 -9.19 -5.29
N TRP A 106 -6.72 -9.60 -6.42
CA TRP A 106 -8.14 -9.43 -6.64
C TRP A 106 -8.98 -10.14 -5.57
N GLU A 107 -8.66 -11.40 -5.29
CA GLU A 107 -9.42 -12.19 -4.31
C GLU A 107 -9.43 -11.56 -2.91
N ARG A 108 -8.36 -10.90 -2.54
CA ARG A 108 -8.20 -10.32 -1.21
C ARG A 108 -8.76 -8.91 -1.09
N LEU A 109 -9.22 -8.30 -2.19
CA LEU A 109 -9.82 -6.98 -2.14
C LEU A 109 -11.11 -6.99 -1.31
N ILE A 110 -11.33 -5.89 -0.59
CA ILE A 110 -12.59 -5.68 0.11
C ILE A 110 -13.72 -5.50 -0.91
N GLU A 111 -14.95 -5.81 -0.50
CA GLU A 111 -16.10 -5.75 -1.40
C GLU A 111 -16.30 -4.38 -2.04
N ALA A 112 -16.05 -3.29 -1.29
CA ALA A 112 -16.17 -1.94 -1.82
C ALA A 112 -15.27 -1.72 -3.04
N GLU A 113 -14.05 -2.27 -3.01
CA GLU A 113 -13.11 -2.15 -4.13
C GLU A 113 -13.50 -3.01 -5.32
N LYS A 114 -13.99 -4.22 -5.07
CA LYS A 114 -14.49 -5.10 -6.13
C LYS A 114 -15.69 -4.48 -6.84
N LYS A 115 -16.59 -3.86 -6.07
CA LYS A 115 -17.75 -3.15 -6.64
C LYS A 115 -17.35 -1.95 -7.50
N GLY A 116 -16.20 -1.35 -7.20
CA GLY A 116 -15.67 -0.24 -8.00
C GLY A 116 -15.10 -0.67 -9.34
N ASP A 117 -14.83 -1.95 -9.54
CA ASP A 117 -14.29 -2.50 -10.79
C ASP A 117 -14.84 -3.92 -11.04
N PRO A 118 -16.17 -4.05 -11.19
CA PRO A 118 -16.81 -5.37 -11.27
C PRO A 118 -16.36 -6.19 -12.49
N GLU A 119 -15.89 -5.54 -13.54
CA GLU A 119 -15.42 -6.21 -14.75
C GLU A 119 -13.93 -6.51 -14.74
N LYS A 120 -13.23 -6.19 -13.63
CA LYS A 120 -11.80 -6.42 -13.47
C LYS A 120 -10.96 -5.77 -14.59
N LYS A 121 -11.26 -4.53 -14.90
CA LYS A 121 -10.52 -3.78 -15.94
C LYS A 121 -9.18 -3.24 -15.44
N GLY A 122 -9.01 -3.16 -14.13
CA GLY A 122 -7.78 -2.72 -13.50
C GLY A 122 -6.72 -3.79 -13.47
N PHE A 123 -5.66 -3.51 -12.71
CA PHE A 123 -4.57 -4.45 -12.55
C PHE A 123 -3.98 -4.36 -11.15
N ALA A 124 -3.22 -5.39 -10.78
CA ALA A 124 -2.55 -5.45 -9.48
C ALA A 124 -1.21 -4.71 -9.55
N VAL A 125 -0.93 -3.92 -8.51
CA VAL A 125 0.39 -3.35 -8.29
C VAL A 125 0.92 -3.98 -7.02
N LEU A 126 2.09 -4.61 -7.12
CA LEU A 126 2.78 -5.20 -5.98
C LEU A 126 3.94 -4.28 -5.62
N ILE A 127 4.05 -3.90 -4.35
CA ILE A 127 5.08 -2.98 -3.87
C ILE A 127 5.98 -3.77 -2.93
N LYS A 128 7.22 -4.00 -3.37
CA LYS A 128 8.21 -4.63 -2.51
C LYS A 128 8.75 -3.58 -1.56
N ILE A 129 8.58 -3.82 -0.26
CA ILE A 129 8.95 -2.88 0.78
C ILE A 129 10.41 -3.09 1.18
N ASP A 130 11.21 -2.04 1.05
CA ASP A 130 12.61 -2.04 1.42
C ASP A 130 12.83 -1.57 2.86
N ARG A 131 11.94 -0.69 3.35
CA ARG A 131 12.07 -0.11 4.68
C ARG A 131 10.71 0.29 5.23
N ALA A 132 10.48 -0.01 6.49
CA ALA A 132 9.32 0.46 7.25
C ALA A 132 9.83 1.26 8.45
N GLU A 133 9.29 2.45 8.68
CA GLU A 133 9.76 3.35 9.73
C GLU A 133 8.60 4.05 10.46
N ASP A 134 8.92 4.58 11.65
CA ASP A 134 8.00 5.38 12.47
C ASP A 134 8.10 6.88 12.14
N LEU A 135 7.43 7.70 12.95
CA LEU A 135 7.42 9.17 12.79
C LEU A 135 8.83 9.77 12.79
N LEU A 136 9.73 9.24 13.60
CA LEU A 136 11.08 9.75 13.74
C LEU A 136 12.07 9.14 12.75
N GLY A 137 11.60 8.32 11.84
CA GLY A 137 12.45 7.65 10.84
C GLY A 137 13.20 6.44 11.38
N GLN A 138 12.84 5.95 12.56
CA GLN A 138 13.44 4.73 13.10
C GLN A 138 12.79 3.50 12.48
N PRO A 139 13.58 2.48 12.12
CA PRO A 139 12.97 1.25 11.59
C PRO A 139 11.96 0.65 12.55
N LEU A 140 10.83 0.20 12.03
CA LEU A 140 9.85 -0.53 12.82
C LEU A 140 10.47 -1.86 13.25
N LYS A 141 10.35 -2.16 14.54
CA LYS A 141 10.89 -3.41 15.08
C LYS A 141 10.06 -4.58 14.61
N GLU A 142 10.73 -5.70 14.37
CA GLU A 142 10.05 -6.97 14.10
C GLU A 142 9.25 -7.41 15.33
N ASP A 143 8.31 -8.31 15.11
CA ASP A 143 7.46 -8.87 16.17
C ASP A 143 8.26 -9.71 17.18
#